data_7777a3fce12403f924e1ccb39f20d9bd
#
_entry.id   7777a3fce12403f924e1ccb39f20d9bd
#
_cell.length_a   1.000
_cell.length_b   1.000
_cell.length_c   1.000
_cell.angle_alpha   90.00
_cell.angle_beta   90.00
_cell.angle_gamma   90.00
#
_symmetry.space_group_name_H-M   'P 1'
#
loop_
_entity.id
_entity.type
_entity.pdbx_description
1 polymer ?
#
loop_
_entity_poly.entity_id
_entity_poly.type
_entity_poly.pdbx_seq_one_letter_code
_entity_poly.pdbx_strand_id
1 'polypeptide(L)'
;MNEFQVFDWSAIGARIRAKRVFLYWFIPVTFLCIWGFTFTIPTYYNCTTSLSTEEVYAAEMNRTMTLNRPEQYDLGLMPLAYSIVADDYDEVIRSSDFLCRILNTPVMTADSSFSGTYYAYLAIEHKYSWSQSVMRFLRGIRRHDADQPLPALDPFFPRGVAAEALGLARKNITCNVDRRTSLTTISVRAQDRLVAAQVAQAVSDNLKAFTSE
;
A
#
# COMPACT_ATOMS: atom_id res chain seq x y z
N MET A 1 -32.99 -9.06 43.01
CA MET A 1 -32.97 -7.63 43.41
C MET A 1 -31.63 -7.11 42.96
N ASN A 2 -31.61 -6.39 41.85
CA ASN A 2 -30.39 -5.81 41.28
C ASN A 2 -30.16 -4.47 41.97
N GLU A 3 -29.15 -4.39 42.84
CA GLU A 3 -28.67 -3.12 43.34
C GLU A 3 -28.03 -2.34 42.17
N PHE A 4 -28.77 -1.40 41.63
CA PHE A 4 -28.19 -0.38 40.79
C PHE A 4 -27.23 0.43 41.67
N GLN A 5 -25.93 0.22 41.51
CA GLN A 5 -24.92 1.09 42.10
C GLN A 5 -25.18 2.51 41.58
N VAL A 6 -25.79 3.33 42.38
CA VAL A 6 -25.94 4.76 42.09
C VAL A 6 -24.55 5.36 42.05
N PHE A 7 -24.14 5.75 40.86
CA PHE A 7 -22.84 6.35 40.60
C PHE A 7 -22.75 7.70 41.31
N ASP A 8 -22.03 7.74 42.44
CA ASP A 8 -21.96 8.92 43.29
C ASP A 8 -20.98 9.95 42.73
N TRP A 9 -21.50 10.87 41.93
CA TRP A 9 -20.74 11.97 41.32
C TRP A 9 -20.09 12.89 42.36
N SER A 10 -20.68 13.00 43.57
CA SER A 10 -20.18 13.86 44.64
C SER A 10 -18.87 13.32 45.23
N ALA A 11 -18.81 11.99 45.42
CA ALA A 11 -17.61 11.31 45.90
C ALA A 11 -16.47 11.39 44.92
N ILE A 12 -16.77 11.31 43.61
CA ILE A 12 -15.76 11.47 42.54
C ILE A 12 -15.24 12.91 42.53
N GLY A 13 -16.13 13.91 42.61
CA GLY A 13 -15.74 15.31 42.66
C GLY A 13 -14.85 15.65 43.86
N ALA A 14 -15.10 15.05 45.03
CA ALA A 14 -14.29 15.21 46.23
C ALA A 14 -12.88 14.59 46.05
N ARG A 15 -12.77 13.40 45.44
CA ARG A 15 -11.49 12.73 45.15
C ARG A 15 -10.67 13.49 44.11
N ILE A 16 -11.32 14.04 43.08
CA ILE A 16 -10.65 14.87 42.06
C ILE A 16 -10.13 16.16 42.69
N ARG A 17 -10.90 16.78 43.62
CA ARG A 17 -10.50 17.99 44.30
C ARG A 17 -9.33 17.76 45.28
N ALA A 18 -9.24 16.59 45.91
CA ALA A 18 -8.13 16.21 46.77
C ALA A 18 -6.81 16.01 46.00
N LYS A 19 -6.87 15.62 44.73
CA LYS A 19 -5.70 15.39 43.88
C LYS A 19 -5.46 16.46 42.83
N ARG A 20 -5.91 17.69 43.08
CA ARG A 20 -5.80 18.82 42.14
C ARG A 20 -4.40 19.01 41.58
N VAL A 21 -3.38 18.97 42.43
CA VAL A 21 -1.97 19.18 42.02
C VAL A 21 -1.52 18.12 41.01
N PHE A 22 -1.91 16.86 41.23
CA PHE A 22 -1.59 15.78 40.31
C PHE A 22 -2.30 15.99 38.94
N LEU A 23 -3.56 16.42 38.93
CA LEU A 23 -4.31 16.70 37.70
C LEU A 23 -3.69 17.86 36.90
N TYR A 24 -3.27 18.95 37.60
CA TYR A 24 -2.63 20.07 36.96
C TYR A 24 -1.32 19.72 36.25
N TRP A 25 -0.59 18.74 36.73
CA TRP A 25 0.62 18.25 36.09
C TRP A 25 0.32 17.16 35.05
N PHE A 26 -0.62 16.30 35.32
CA PHE A 26 -0.94 15.17 34.47
C PHE A 26 -1.56 15.60 33.10
N ILE A 27 -2.47 16.59 33.12
CA ILE A 27 -3.12 17.09 31.90
C ILE A 27 -2.10 17.69 30.91
N PRO A 28 -1.23 18.65 31.29
CA PRO A 28 -0.26 19.19 30.33
C PRO A 28 0.78 18.15 29.88
N VAL A 29 1.19 17.24 30.74
CA VAL A 29 2.13 16.17 30.35
C VAL A 29 1.50 15.22 29.32
N THR A 30 0.26 14.77 29.54
CA THR A 30 -0.44 13.93 28.56
C THR A 30 -0.70 14.68 27.25
N PHE A 31 -1.06 15.95 27.31
CA PHE A 31 -1.22 16.78 26.12
C PHE A 31 0.10 16.89 25.34
N LEU A 32 1.22 17.13 26.03
CA LEU A 32 2.55 17.23 25.42
C LEU A 32 3.00 15.91 24.82
N CYS A 33 2.70 14.77 25.46
CA CYS A 33 2.95 13.44 24.93
C CYS A 33 2.13 13.17 23.65
N ILE A 34 0.83 13.48 23.65
CA ILE A 34 -0.03 13.30 22.48
C ILE A 34 0.40 14.22 21.34
N TRP A 35 0.73 15.48 21.65
CA TRP A 35 1.20 16.44 20.66
C TRP A 35 2.52 15.98 20.02
N GLY A 36 3.51 15.57 20.83
CA GLY A 36 4.76 15.00 20.33
C GLY A 36 4.55 13.75 19.49
N PHE A 37 3.62 12.85 19.90
CA PHE A 37 3.27 11.67 19.15
C PHE A 37 2.68 12.00 17.76
N THR A 38 1.86 13.04 17.67
CA THR A 38 1.23 13.47 16.41
C THR A 38 2.28 13.92 15.38
N PHE A 39 3.34 14.58 15.81
CA PHE A 39 4.44 15.00 14.92
C PHE A 39 5.25 13.83 14.35
N THR A 40 5.17 12.66 14.96
CA THR A 40 5.92 11.48 14.52
C THR A 40 5.20 10.70 13.41
N ILE A 41 3.93 11.05 13.13
CA ILE A 41 3.14 10.35 12.10
C ILE A 41 3.49 10.94 10.74
N PRO A 42 4.07 10.14 9.82
CA PRO A 42 4.36 10.62 8.47
C PRO A 42 3.07 10.85 7.68
N THR A 43 3.07 11.88 6.85
CA THR A 43 2.00 12.15 5.90
C THR A 43 2.03 11.16 4.75
N TYR A 44 0.85 10.78 4.24
CA TYR A 44 0.72 9.89 3.10
C TYR A 44 -0.22 10.49 2.06
N TYR A 45 0.12 10.29 0.81
CA TYR A 45 -0.67 10.65 -0.36
C TYR A 45 -1.22 9.38 -0.99
N ASN A 46 -2.50 9.39 -1.36
CA ASN A 46 -3.13 8.30 -2.08
C ASN A 46 -3.35 8.73 -3.52
N CYS A 47 -2.84 7.95 -4.47
CA CYS A 47 -3.15 8.09 -5.88
C CYS A 47 -4.04 6.91 -6.29
N THR A 48 -5.14 7.20 -6.97
CA THR A 48 -6.08 6.19 -7.46
C THR A 48 -6.13 6.23 -8.97
N THR A 49 -6.01 5.06 -9.60
CA THR A 49 -6.19 4.88 -11.05
C THR A 49 -7.29 3.85 -11.27
N SER A 50 -8.24 4.16 -12.13
CA SER A 50 -9.29 3.23 -12.52
C SER A 50 -9.01 2.64 -13.90
N LEU A 51 -9.15 1.33 -14.01
CA LEU A 51 -9.07 0.58 -15.26
C LEU A 51 -10.46 0.02 -15.57
N SER A 52 -10.92 0.27 -16.78
CA SER A 52 -12.13 -0.38 -17.30
C SER A 52 -11.74 -1.70 -17.95
N THR A 53 -12.45 -2.77 -17.60
CA THR A 53 -12.28 -4.08 -18.25
C THR A 53 -12.66 -4.06 -19.73
N GLU A 54 -13.44 -3.08 -20.19
CA GLU A 54 -13.76 -2.91 -21.61
C GLU A 54 -12.51 -2.65 -22.47
N GLU A 55 -11.53 -1.91 -21.96
CA GLU A 55 -10.28 -1.68 -22.71
C GLU A 55 -9.48 -2.97 -22.90
N VAL A 56 -9.53 -3.87 -21.94
CA VAL A 56 -8.86 -5.18 -22.01
C VAL A 56 -9.58 -6.07 -23.03
N TYR A 57 -10.92 -6.12 -23.00
CA TYR A 57 -11.70 -6.87 -23.99
C TYR A 57 -11.56 -6.29 -25.41
N ALA A 58 -11.49 -4.98 -25.56
CA ALA A 58 -11.30 -4.35 -26.86
C ALA A 58 -9.91 -4.63 -27.46
N ALA A 59 -8.87 -4.67 -26.63
CA ALA A 59 -7.52 -5.02 -27.06
C ALA A 59 -7.44 -6.50 -27.47
N GLU A 60 -8.08 -7.40 -26.73
CA GLU A 60 -8.13 -8.83 -27.03
C GLU A 60 -9.01 -9.12 -28.26
N MET A 61 -10.13 -8.45 -28.40
CA MET A 61 -11.00 -8.57 -29.58
C MET A 61 -10.32 -8.08 -30.86
N ASN A 62 -9.54 -7.01 -30.79
CA ASN A 62 -8.72 -6.54 -31.92
C ASN A 62 -7.61 -7.55 -32.27
N ARG A 63 -7.03 -8.23 -31.30
CA ARG A 63 -5.97 -9.23 -31.51
C ARG A 63 -6.54 -10.52 -32.14
N THR A 64 -7.73 -10.93 -31.74
CA THR A 64 -8.41 -12.10 -32.33
C THR A 64 -8.98 -11.80 -33.72
N MET A 65 -9.40 -10.58 -34.02
CA MET A 65 -9.84 -10.19 -35.35
C MET A 65 -8.70 -10.07 -36.36
N THR A 66 -7.47 -9.78 -35.94
CA THR A 66 -6.28 -9.76 -36.81
C THR A 66 -5.76 -11.14 -37.17
N LEU A 67 -6.12 -12.17 -36.40
CA LEU A 67 -5.79 -13.56 -36.70
C LEU A 67 -6.87 -14.20 -37.56
N ASN A 68 -7.11 -13.64 -38.74
CA ASN A 68 -7.89 -14.09 -39.88
C ASN A 68 -8.14 -15.64 -39.88
N ARG A 69 -9.05 -16.11 -39.00
CA ARG A 69 -9.59 -17.48 -39.03
C ARG A 69 -11.11 -17.44 -39.03
N PRO A 70 -11.73 -17.58 -40.24
CA PRO A 70 -13.19 -17.53 -40.36
C PRO A 70 -13.93 -18.81 -39.92
N GLU A 71 -13.27 -19.79 -39.30
CA GLU A 71 -13.85 -21.13 -39.20
C GLU A 71 -14.05 -21.65 -37.76
N GLN A 72 -14.29 -20.84 -36.78
CA GLN A 72 -14.66 -21.39 -35.47
C GLN A 72 -15.65 -20.50 -34.71
N TYR A 73 -16.77 -20.17 -35.36
CA TYR A 73 -18.00 -19.86 -34.68
C TYR A 73 -18.74 -21.15 -34.32
N ASP A 74 -18.14 -21.99 -33.49
CA ASP A 74 -18.90 -23.02 -32.80
C ASP A 74 -19.38 -22.38 -31.48
N LEU A 75 -20.67 -22.05 -31.45
CA LEU A 75 -21.40 -21.35 -30.40
C LEU A 75 -21.42 -22.11 -29.03
N GLY A 76 -20.52 -23.05 -28.81
CA GLY A 76 -20.44 -23.85 -27.59
C GLY A 76 -19.15 -23.71 -26.80
N LEU A 77 -18.10 -23.18 -27.40
CA LEU A 77 -16.82 -22.93 -26.75
C LEU A 77 -16.48 -21.47 -27.00
N MET A 78 -16.97 -20.55 -26.16
CA MET A 78 -16.18 -19.37 -25.89
C MET A 78 -14.77 -19.86 -25.64
N PRO A 79 -13.72 -19.44 -26.38
CA PRO A 79 -12.39 -19.68 -25.92
C PRO A 79 -12.39 -19.14 -24.50
N LEU A 80 -12.23 -20.02 -23.54
CA LEU A 80 -11.67 -19.70 -22.26
C LEU A 80 -10.23 -19.23 -22.58
N ALA A 81 -10.09 -18.18 -23.38
CA ALA A 81 -8.99 -17.30 -23.28
C ALA A 81 -9.00 -16.95 -21.80
N TYR A 82 -8.05 -17.45 -21.09
CA TYR A 82 -7.80 -17.12 -19.69
C TYR A 82 -7.65 -15.59 -19.63
N SER A 83 -8.74 -14.89 -19.79
CA SER A 83 -8.86 -13.56 -19.27
C SER A 83 -8.77 -13.78 -17.78
N ILE A 84 -7.65 -13.38 -17.21
CA ILE A 84 -7.53 -13.27 -15.78
C ILE A 84 -8.78 -12.55 -15.36
N VAL A 85 -9.66 -13.30 -14.68
CA VAL A 85 -10.93 -12.76 -14.25
C VAL A 85 -10.58 -11.55 -13.42
N ALA A 86 -11.26 -10.43 -13.61
CA ALA A 86 -10.95 -9.19 -12.87
C ALA A 86 -10.84 -9.44 -11.35
N ASP A 87 -11.50 -10.47 -10.86
CA ASP A 87 -11.42 -10.92 -9.46
C ASP A 87 -10.00 -11.35 -9.03
N ASP A 88 -9.17 -11.82 -9.95
CA ASP A 88 -7.83 -12.32 -9.66
C ASP A 88 -6.77 -11.18 -9.67
N TYR A 89 -7.13 -9.97 -10.09
CA TYR A 89 -6.19 -8.85 -10.14
C TYR A 89 -5.58 -8.50 -8.78
N ASP A 90 -6.34 -8.64 -7.69
CA ASP A 90 -5.80 -8.39 -6.35
C ASP A 90 -4.73 -9.44 -6.00
N GLU A 91 -4.91 -10.69 -6.40
CA GLU A 91 -3.94 -11.77 -6.16
C GLU A 91 -2.68 -11.59 -7.02
N VAL A 92 -2.84 -11.23 -8.28
CA VAL A 92 -1.72 -10.92 -9.19
C VAL A 92 -0.89 -9.77 -8.66
N ILE A 93 -1.52 -8.66 -8.27
CA ILE A 93 -0.83 -7.47 -7.73
C ILE A 93 -0.10 -7.80 -6.43
N ARG A 94 -0.62 -8.72 -5.61
CA ARG A 94 0.02 -9.17 -4.37
C ARG A 94 1.11 -10.21 -4.57
N SER A 95 1.26 -10.75 -5.77
CA SER A 95 2.29 -11.74 -6.07
C SER A 95 3.69 -11.13 -5.92
N SER A 96 4.66 -11.94 -5.48
CA SER A 96 6.01 -11.46 -5.25
C SER A 96 6.70 -11.06 -6.55
N ASP A 97 6.43 -11.77 -7.64
CA ASP A 97 7.02 -11.47 -8.95
C ASP A 97 6.54 -10.11 -9.48
N PHE A 98 5.22 -9.87 -9.46
CA PHE A 98 4.65 -8.59 -9.87
C PHE A 98 5.20 -7.44 -9.03
N LEU A 99 5.24 -7.60 -7.71
CA LEU A 99 5.76 -6.57 -6.81
C LEU A 99 7.25 -6.30 -7.05
N CYS A 100 8.07 -7.32 -7.38
CA CYS A 100 9.47 -7.12 -7.72
C CYS A 100 9.63 -6.31 -9.01
N ARG A 101 8.77 -6.50 -10.02
CA ARG A 101 8.76 -5.67 -11.22
C ARG A 101 8.45 -4.20 -10.88
N ILE A 102 7.44 -3.98 -10.03
CA ILE A 102 7.08 -2.62 -9.57
C ILE A 102 8.20 -1.99 -8.73
N LEU A 103 8.86 -2.75 -7.86
CA LEU A 103 9.98 -2.25 -7.05
C LEU A 103 11.18 -1.79 -7.90
N ASN A 104 11.37 -2.34 -9.09
CA ASN A 104 12.39 -1.91 -10.03
C ASN A 104 12.02 -0.68 -10.87
N THR A 105 10.80 -0.18 -10.76
CA THR A 105 10.35 1.02 -11.49
C THR A 105 11.15 2.25 -11.04
N PRO A 106 11.67 3.07 -11.98
CA PRO A 106 12.31 4.33 -11.64
C PRO A 106 11.28 5.31 -11.09
N VAL A 107 11.60 5.95 -9.97
CA VAL A 107 10.79 6.96 -9.31
C VAL A 107 11.62 8.17 -8.91
N MET A 108 10.98 9.32 -8.84
CA MET A 108 11.58 10.58 -8.42
C MET A 108 10.64 11.28 -7.45
N THR A 109 11.19 11.89 -6.41
CA THR A 109 10.42 12.70 -5.46
C THR A 109 10.05 14.06 -6.07
N ALA A 110 8.96 14.67 -5.60
CA ALA A 110 8.50 15.97 -6.07
C ALA A 110 9.56 17.08 -5.87
N ASP A 111 10.34 16.97 -4.82
CA ASP A 111 11.42 17.92 -4.50
C ASP A 111 12.73 17.59 -5.24
N SER A 112 12.74 16.58 -6.13
CA SER A 112 13.93 16.11 -6.84
C SER A 112 15.11 15.73 -5.93
N SER A 113 14.84 15.54 -4.63
CA SER A 113 15.87 15.15 -3.65
C SER A 113 16.32 13.71 -3.81
N PHE A 114 15.46 12.87 -4.38
CA PHE A 114 15.72 11.46 -4.64
C PHE A 114 15.33 11.10 -6.08
N SER A 115 16.22 10.37 -6.75
CA SER A 115 15.96 9.74 -8.06
C SER A 115 16.58 8.34 -8.04
N GLY A 116 15.76 7.31 -8.24
CA GLY A 116 16.21 5.93 -8.19
C GLY A 116 15.07 4.95 -8.39
N THR A 117 15.24 3.71 -8.00
CA THR A 117 14.18 2.69 -8.06
C THR A 117 13.21 2.86 -6.88
N TYR A 118 11.97 2.41 -7.04
CA TYR A 118 10.99 2.40 -5.96
C TYR A 118 11.48 1.56 -4.76
N TYR A 119 12.25 0.52 -5.02
CA TYR A 119 12.93 -0.26 -3.98
C TYR A 119 13.88 0.61 -3.14
N ALA A 120 14.75 1.38 -3.79
CA ALA A 120 15.67 2.27 -3.11
C ALA A 120 14.93 3.37 -2.32
N TYR A 121 13.84 3.90 -2.88
CA TYR A 121 12.97 4.86 -2.19
C TYR A 121 12.40 4.28 -0.89
N LEU A 122 11.86 3.06 -0.92
CA LEU A 122 11.31 2.41 0.28
C LEU A 122 12.39 2.05 1.30
N ALA A 123 13.61 1.72 0.86
CA ALA A 123 14.71 1.34 1.73
C ALA A 123 15.34 2.54 2.45
N ILE A 124 15.48 3.66 1.76
CA ILE A 124 16.26 4.84 2.20
C ILE A 124 15.36 5.97 2.70
N GLU A 125 14.40 6.41 1.87
CA GLU A 125 13.60 7.62 2.11
C GLU A 125 12.36 7.38 2.97
N HIS A 126 11.89 6.13 3.07
CA HIS A 126 10.66 5.85 3.79
C HIS A 126 10.77 6.20 5.28
N LYS A 127 9.95 7.15 5.74
CA LYS A 127 9.85 7.54 7.15
C LYS A 127 8.88 6.61 7.88
N TYR A 128 9.40 5.93 8.89
CA TYR A 128 8.57 5.04 9.71
C TYR A 128 7.92 5.83 10.85
N SER A 129 6.66 5.50 11.15
CA SER A 129 6.03 5.96 12.38
C SER A 129 6.79 5.43 13.60
N TRP A 130 6.71 6.13 14.71
CA TRP A 130 7.36 5.73 15.96
C TRP A 130 7.10 4.26 16.34
N SER A 131 5.85 3.81 16.27
CA SER A 131 5.48 2.43 16.57
C SER A 131 6.15 1.41 15.63
N GLN A 132 6.28 1.75 14.34
CA GLN A 132 6.97 0.90 13.37
C GLN A 132 8.48 0.90 13.62
N SER A 133 9.06 2.04 14.01
CA SER A 133 10.48 2.15 14.34
C SER A 133 10.85 1.28 15.55
N VAL A 134 10.02 1.25 16.60
CA VAL A 134 10.19 0.36 17.74
C VAL A 134 10.09 -1.11 17.33
N MET A 135 9.11 -1.46 16.49
CA MET A 135 8.94 -2.84 16.03
C MET A 135 10.12 -3.30 15.15
N ARG A 136 10.67 -2.41 14.31
CA ARG A 136 11.88 -2.69 13.52
C ARG A 136 13.09 -2.93 14.41
N PHE A 137 13.28 -2.09 15.43
CA PHE A 137 14.35 -2.27 16.41
C PHE A 137 14.27 -3.62 17.12
N LEU A 138 13.06 -4.02 17.56
CA LEU A 138 12.83 -5.33 18.19
C LEU A 138 13.09 -6.50 17.23
N ARG A 139 12.86 -6.32 15.93
CA ARG A 139 13.15 -7.33 14.90
C ARG A 139 14.62 -7.33 14.44
N GLY A 140 15.45 -6.44 14.98
CA GLY A 140 16.85 -6.31 14.59
C GLY A 140 17.08 -5.80 13.17
N ILE A 141 16.06 -5.22 12.52
CA ILE A 141 16.16 -4.65 11.18
C ILE A 141 16.76 -3.24 11.32
N ARG A 142 18.00 -3.09 10.87
CA ARG A 142 18.67 -1.77 10.84
C ARG A 142 18.20 -0.98 9.63
N ARG A 143 18.21 0.35 9.75
CA ARG A 143 18.02 1.23 8.61
C ARG A 143 19.17 1.01 7.63
N HIS A 144 18.82 0.90 6.36
CA HIS A 144 19.83 0.80 5.31
C HIS A 144 20.42 2.19 5.06
N ASP A 145 21.74 2.29 5.10
CA ASP A 145 22.42 3.54 4.80
C ASP A 145 22.53 3.72 3.28
N ALA A 146 22.40 4.97 2.81
CA ALA A 146 22.40 5.28 1.37
C ALA A 146 23.70 4.85 0.65
N ASP A 147 24.78 4.74 1.40
CA ASP A 147 26.11 4.37 0.85
C ASP A 147 26.33 2.86 0.70
N GLN A 148 25.42 2.03 1.21
CA GLN A 148 25.55 0.58 1.11
C GLN A 148 24.83 0.08 -0.15
N PRO A 149 25.39 -0.93 -0.87
CA PRO A 149 24.69 -1.52 -1.99
C PRO A 149 23.44 -2.24 -1.50
N LEU A 150 22.30 -1.94 -2.12
CA LEU A 150 21.04 -2.60 -1.80
C LEU A 150 21.13 -4.10 -2.13
N PRO A 151 20.65 -4.98 -1.25
CA PRO A 151 20.59 -6.41 -1.54
C PRO A 151 19.70 -6.68 -2.76
N ALA A 152 20.10 -7.69 -3.55
CA ALA A 152 19.35 -8.08 -4.73
C ALA A 152 17.90 -8.46 -4.36
N LEU A 153 16.97 -8.06 -5.22
CA LEU A 153 15.56 -8.42 -5.10
C LEU A 153 15.39 -9.85 -5.61
N ASP A 154 15.13 -10.78 -4.70
CA ASP A 154 14.79 -12.17 -5.04
C ASP A 154 13.29 -12.37 -4.76
N PRO A 155 12.46 -12.69 -5.78
CA PRO A 155 11.03 -12.93 -5.60
C PRO A 155 10.71 -14.12 -4.71
N PHE A 156 11.60 -15.13 -4.70
CA PHE A 156 11.37 -16.39 -3.99
C PHE A 156 11.89 -16.36 -2.54
N PHE A 157 13.00 -15.68 -2.29
CA PHE A 157 13.64 -15.65 -0.97
C PHE A 157 14.01 -14.22 -0.54
N PRO A 158 13.04 -13.33 -0.40
CA PRO A 158 13.34 -11.97 0.05
C PRO A 158 13.87 -11.97 1.49
N ARG A 159 15.02 -11.35 1.72
CA ARG A 159 15.65 -11.29 3.04
C ARG A 159 15.91 -9.84 3.47
N GLY A 160 15.84 -9.60 4.78
CA GLY A 160 16.20 -8.31 5.36
C GLY A 160 15.42 -7.13 4.76
N VAL A 161 16.15 -6.16 4.20
CA VAL A 161 15.58 -4.93 3.62
C VAL A 161 14.68 -5.22 2.41
N ALA A 162 15.02 -6.22 1.59
CA ALA A 162 14.21 -6.61 0.43
C ALA A 162 12.84 -7.16 0.87
N ALA A 163 12.80 -8.00 1.91
CA ALA A 163 11.55 -8.52 2.47
C ALA A 163 10.67 -7.41 3.06
N GLU A 164 11.30 -6.43 3.71
CA GLU A 164 10.60 -5.28 4.26
C GLU A 164 10.02 -4.39 3.16
N ALA A 165 10.81 -4.06 2.12
CA ALA A 165 10.35 -3.28 0.99
C ALA A 165 9.19 -3.96 0.25
N LEU A 166 9.25 -5.27 0.06
CA LEU A 166 8.20 -6.08 -0.54
C LEU A 166 6.92 -6.07 0.32
N GLY A 167 7.07 -6.17 1.64
CA GLY A 167 5.96 -6.07 2.58
C GLY A 167 5.32 -4.67 2.60
N LEU A 168 6.12 -3.60 2.47
CA LEU A 168 5.64 -2.23 2.35
C LEU A 168 4.92 -2.01 1.01
N ALA A 169 5.49 -2.47 -0.10
CA ALA A 169 4.86 -2.37 -1.40
C ALA A 169 3.49 -3.07 -1.41
N ARG A 170 3.41 -4.30 -0.87
CA ARG A 170 2.15 -5.05 -0.72
C ARG A 170 1.10 -4.34 0.13
N LYS A 171 1.53 -3.58 1.14
CA LYS A 171 0.63 -2.79 1.99
C LYS A 171 0.21 -1.48 1.34
N ASN A 172 1.09 -0.89 0.53
CA ASN A 172 0.89 0.41 -0.08
C ASN A 172 0.09 0.36 -1.38
N ILE A 173 0.06 -0.81 -2.04
CA ILE A 173 -0.66 -1.03 -3.29
C ILE A 173 -1.88 -1.88 -2.96
N THR A 174 -3.06 -1.36 -3.28
CA THR A 174 -4.33 -2.07 -3.07
C THR A 174 -5.15 -2.01 -4.35
N CYS A 175 -5.78 -3.12 -4.68
CA CYS A 175 -6.70 -3.25 -5.79
C CYS A 175 -8.11 -3.50 -5.26
N ASN A 176 -9.09 -2.85 -5.83
CA ASN A 176 -10.49 -3.08 -5.54
C ASN A 176 -11.27 -3.20 -6.85
N VAL A 177 -11.95 -4.31 -7.01
CA VAL A 177 -12.75 -4.61 -8.20
C VAL A 177 -14.22 -4.44 -7.86
N ASP A 178 -14.88 -3.51 -8.52
CA ASP A 178 -16.33 -3.37 -8.44
C ASP A 178 -16.98 -4.23 -9.51
N ARG A 179 -17.53 -5.36 -9.08
CA ARG A 179 -18.21 -6.33 -9.97
C ARG A 179 -19.44 -5.75 -10.66
N ARG A 180 -20.05 -4.70 -10.10
CA ARG A 180 -21.26 -4.09 -10.66
C ARG A 180 -20.95 -3.17 -11.84
N THR A 181 -19.84 -2.44 -11.74
CA THR A 181 -19.41 -1.48 -12.76
C THR A 181 -18.32 -2.01 -13.66
N SER A 182 -17.77 -3.21 -13.36
CA SER A 182 -16.60 -3.77 -14.01
C SER A 182 -15.38 -2.85 -13.99
N LEU A 183 -15.31 -1.98 -12.97
CA LEU A 183 -14.21 -1.06 -12.78
C LEU A 183 -13.22 -1.62 -11.78
N THR A 184 -11.97 -1.70 -12.17
CA THR A 184 -10.85 -2.02 -11.29
C THR A 184 -10.18 -0.75 -10.83
N THR A 185 -10.22 -0.48 -9.53
CA THR A 185 -9.59 0.69 -8.92
C THR A 185 -8.31 0.28 -8.23
N ILE A 186 -7.18 0.78 -8.71
CA ILE A 186 -5.86 0.61 -8.10
C ILE A 186 -5.58 1.83 -7.25
N SER A 187 -5.28 1.63 -5.98
CA SER A 187 -4.90 2.70 -5.05
C SER A 187 -3.48 2.48 -4.57
N VAL A 188 -2.64 3.49 -4.76
CA VAL A 188 -1.24 3.48 -4.32
C VAL A 188 -1.04 4.56 -3.27
N ARG A 189 -0.45 4.17 -2.16
CA ARG A 189 -0.13 5.03 -1.03
C ARG A 189 1.38 5.26 -0.94
N ALA A 190 1.82 6.52 -0.96
CA ALA A 190 3.22 6.87 -0.75
C ALA A 190 3.36 8.13 0.11
N GLN A 191 4.57 8.39 0.61
CA GLN A 191 4.86 9.60 1.41
C GLN A 191 5.16 10.81 0.53
N ASP A 192 5.41 10.59 -0.77
CA ASP A 192 5.57 11.64 -1.76
C ASP A 192 4.47 11.51 -2.82
N ARG A 193 3.91 12.68 -3.22
CA ARG A 193 2.80 12.75 -4.19
C ARG A 193 3.20 12.26 -5.58
N LEU A 194 4.44 12.60 -6.02
CA LEU A 194 4.90 12.24 -7.36
C LEU A 194 5.23 10.75 -7.42
N VAL A 195 5.85 10.21 -6.37
CA VAL A 195 6.11 8.76 -6.25
C VAL A 195 4.80 7.98 -6.26
N ALA A 196 3.75 8.44 -5.53
CA ALA A 196 2.45 7.78 -5.56
C ALA A 196 1.87 7.70 -6.97
N ALA A 197 1.96 8.79 -7.75
CA ALA A 197 1.47 8.83 -9.13
C ALA A 197 2.28 7.94 -10.07
N GLN A 198 3.62 8.00 -9.99
CA GLN A 198 4.51 7.18 -10.83
C GLN A 198 4.32 5.68 -10.57
N VAL A 199 4.21 5.29 -9.30
CA VAL A 199 3.95 3.89 -8.96
C VAL A 199 2.55 3.45 -9.39
N ALA A 200 1.52 4.29 -9.23
CA ALA A 200 0.17 3.97 -9.70
C ALA A 200 0.13 3.76 -11.22
N GLN A 201 0.83 4.61 -11.97
CA GLN A 201 1.00 4.47 -13.42
C GLN A 201 1.70 3.15 -13.75
N ALA A 202 2.84 2.87 -13.09
CA ALA A 202 3.60 1.66 -13.32
C ALA A 202 2.81 0.37 -13.01
N VAL A 203 2.01 0.37 -11.93
CA VAL A 203 1.12 -0.76 -11.60
C VAL A 203 0.08 -0.95 -12.69
N SER A 204 -0.55 0.13 -13.17
CA SER A 204 -1.53 0.10 -14.25
C SER A 204 -0.93 -0.47 -15.53
N ASP A 205 0.26 0.02 -15.93
CA ASP A 205 0.91 -0.38 -17.18
C ASP A 205 1.41 -1.85 -17.12
N ASN A 206 1.99 -2.26 -15.99
CA ASN A 206 2.39 -3.65 -15.79
C ASN A 206 1.18 -4.61 -15.73
N LEU A 207 0.06 -4.18 -15.15
CA LEU A 207 -1.15 -4.99 -15.12
C LEU A 207 -1.72 -5.17 -16.54
N LYS A 208 -1.76 -4.09 -17.33
CA LYS A 208 -2.16 -4.16 -18.75
C LYS A 208 -1.25 -5.07 -19.57
N ALA A 209 0.06 -4.98 -19.36
CA ALA A 209 1.02 -5.86 -20.02
C ALA A 209 0.81 -7.32 -19.65
N PHE A 210 0.57 -7.60 -18.35
CA PHE A 210 0.33 -8.95 -17.85
C PHE A 210 -0.97 -9.56 -18.38
N THR A 211 -2.00 -8.76 -18.61
CA THR A 211 -3.27 -9.22 -19.18
C THR A 211 -3.22 -9.36 -20.71
N SER A 212 -2.18 -8.82 -21.35
CA SER A 212 -1.99 -8.87 -22.81
C SER A 212 -1.03 -9.98 -23.27
N GLU A 213 -0.33 -10.66 -22.36
CA GLU A 213 0.51 -11.84 -22.63
C GLU A 213 -0.34 -13.11 -22.66
#